data_b856ebcb136ee1d7d061fa41645e7b2d
#
_entry.id   b856ebcb136ee1d7d061fa41645e7b2d
#
_cell.length_a   1.000
_cell.length_b   1.000
_cell.length_c   1.000
_cell.angle_alpha   90.00
_cell.angle_beta   90.00
_cell.angle_gamma   90.00
#
_symmetry.space_group_name_H-M   'P 1'
#
loop_
_entity.id
_entity.type
_entity.pdbx_description
1 polymer ?
#
loop_
_entity_poly.entity_id
_entity_poly.type
_entity_poly.pdbx_seq_one_letter_code
_entity_poly.pdbx_strand_id
1 'polypeptide(L)'
;MAAFAKISTYDERSARLAGIGLMLLGVFMFSLGDALGKFMVATYSVGQLLWLRACAALLLLLPIIWQQRAAFFPLERPWLQLLRVTLSTIEVAAFFLATVYLPLADVITYYLACPIIVTALSGILLREKIGWRRWSAVLIGFCGVLIALRPSSQTVS
;
A
#
# COMPACT_ATOMS: atom_id res chain seq x y z
N MET A 1 36.46 -0.23 24.85
CA MET A 1 35.75 -0.89 23.75
C MET A 1 34.30 -1.27 24.08
N ALA A 2 33.99 -1.80 25.28
CA ALA A 2 32.60 -2.17 25.65
C ALA A 2 31.58 -1.01 25.70
N ALA A 3 32.01 0.22 26.05
CA ALA A 3 31.11 1.39 26.09
C ALA A 3 30.66 1.86 24.71
N PHE A 4 31.51 1.81 23.72
CA PHE A 4 31.16 2.18 22.34
C PHE A 4 30.20 1.19 21.69
N ALA A 5 30.32 -0.10 21.97
CA ALA A 5 29.37 -1.12 21.50
C ALA A 5 27.97 -0.91 22.10
N LYS A 6 27.88 -0.45 23.34
CA LYS A 6 26.61 -0.21 24.02
C LYS A 6 25.89 1.04 23.47
N ILE A 7 26.63 2.08 23.09
CA ILE A 7 26.08 3.30 22.47
C ILE A 7 25.56 2.98 21.07
N SER A 8 26.32 2.21 20.27
CA SER A 8 25.90 1.78 18.91
C SER A 8 24.60 0.96 18.92
N THR A 9 24.46 0.00 19.84
CA THR A 9 23.25 -0.82 19.95
C THR A 9 22.02 -0.05 20.45
N TYR A 10 22.22 0.98 21.26
CA TYR A 10 21.11 1.85 21.72
C TYR A 10 20.61 2.73 20.59
N ASP A 11 21.49 3.25 19.76
CA ASP A 11 21.17 4.08 18.60
C ASP A 11 20.44 3.26 17.52
N GLU A 12 20.90 2.05 17.22
CA GLU A 12 20.21 1.14 16.29
C GLU A 12 18.82 0.72 16.79
N ARG A 13 18.65 0.52 18.09
CA ARG A 13 17.36 0.15 18.66
C ARG A 13 16.37 1.30 18.62
N SER A 14 16.80 2.50 18.93
CA SER A 14 15.96 3.71 18.85
C SER A 14 15.57 4.03 17.40
N ALA A 15 16.49 3.91 16.45
CA ALA A 15 16.22 4.07 15.04
C ALA A 15 15.22 3.02 14.52
N ARG A 16 15.33 1.77 14.95
CA ARG A 16 14.39 0.70 14.60
C ARG A 16 13.01 0.96 15.17
N LEU A 17 12.90 1.38 16.41
CA LEU A 17 11.62 1.71 17.05
C LEU A 17 10.96 2.93 16.38
N ALA A 18 11.75 3.95 16.04
CA ALA A 18 11.27 5.10 15.28
C ALA A 18 10.76 4.68 13.89
N GLY A 19 11.49 3.80 13.21
CA GLY A 19 11.06 3.24 11.91
C GLY A 19 9.73 2.48 12.00
N ILE A 20 9.57 1.64 13.04
CA ILE A 20 8.32 0.92 13.30
C ILE A 20 7.18 1.91 13.59
N GLY A 21 7.43 2.92 14.42
CA GLY A 21 6.45 3.95 14.74
C GLY A 21 5.99 4.73 13.51
N LEU A 22 6.92 5.14 12.64
CA LEU A 22 6.61 5.80 11.38
C LEU A 22 5.83 4.90 10.42
N MET A 23 6.16 3.62 10.36
CA MET A 23 5.42 2.65 9.55
C MET A 23 3.98 2.48 10.05
N LEU A 24 3.79 2.34 11.36
CA LEU A 24 2.46 2.23 11.96
C LEU A 24 1.62 3.50 11.71
N LEU A 25 2.24 4.67 11.86
CA LEU A 25 1.59 5.95 11.55
C LEU A 25 1.19 6.02 10.07
N GLY A 26 2.08 5.60 9.17
CA GLY A 26 1.80 5.56 7.73
C GLY A 26 0.62 4.65 7.40
N VAL A 27 0.58 3.43 7.95
CA VAL A 27 -0.52 2.48 7.77
C VAL A 27 -1.83 3.04 8.34
N PHE A 28 -1.79 3.66 9.51
CA PHE A 28 -2.95 4.31 10.11
C PHE A 28 -3.49 5.45 9.24
N MET A 29 -2.63 6.34 8.74
CA MET A 29 -3.03 7.42 7.82
C MET A 29 -3.60 6.86 6.52
N PHE A 30 -3.03 5.77 6.00
CA PHE A 30 -3.53 5.10 4.80
C PHE A 30 -4.94 4.54 5.01
N SER A 31 -5.15 3.80 6.12
CA SER A 31 -6.47 3.25 6.49
C SER A 31 -7.52 4.34 6.71
N LEU A 32 -7.13 5.44 7.35
CA LEU A 32 -8.00 6.60 7.51
C LEU A 32 -8.37 7.21 6.16
N GLY A 33 -7.40 7.31 5.24
CA GLY A 33 -7.62 7.78 3.87
C GLY A 33 -8.60 6.90 3.08
N ASP A 34 -8.53 5.59 3.24
CA ASP A 34 -9.45 4.64 2.60
C ASP A 34 -10.88 4.75 3.18
N ALA A 35 -10.98 4.86 4.51
CA ALA A 35 -12.28 5.05 5.18
C ALA A 35 -12.96 6.37 4.76
N LEU A 36 -12.21 7.46 4.72
CA LEU A 36 -12.69 8.75 4.24
C LEU A 36 -13.04 8.69 2.74
N GLY A 37 -12.22 8.02 1.94
CA GLY A 37 -12.48 7.80 0.53
C GLY A 37 -13.79 7.04 0.29
N LYS A 38 -14.05 5.97 1.06
CA LYS A 38 -15.32 5.23 1.02
C LYS A 38 -16.50 6.15 1.34
N PHE A 39 -16.36 7.01 2.33
CA PHE A 39 -17.42 7.96 2.70
C PHE A 39 -17.67 8.98 1.58
N MET A 40 -16.60 9.49 0.96
CA MET A 40 -16.70 10.48 -0.12
C MET A 40 -17.28 9.90 -1.42
N VAL A 41 -16.97 8.65 -1.76
CA VAL A 41 -17.48 7.97 -2.97
C VAL A 41 -19.00 7.76 -2.91
N ALA A 42 -19.60 7.77 -1.73
CA ALA A 42 -21.06 7.76 -1.60
C ALA A 42 -21.73 9.01 -2.16
N THR A 43 -21.02 10.14 -2.23
CA THR A 43 -21.56 11.43 -2.68
C THR A 43 -20.93 11.94 -3.97
N TYR A 44 -19.64 11.66 -4.17
CA TYR A 44 -18.85 12.14 -5.32
C TYR A 44 -18.46 10.99 -6.24
N SER A 45 -18.24 11.30 -7.52
CA SER A 45 -17.75 10.28 -8.45
C SER A 45 -16.29 9.88 -8.13
N VAL A 46 -15.95 8.61 -8.43
CA VAL A 46 -14.59 8.10 -8.21
C VAL A 46 -13.54 8.97 -8.92
N GLY A 47 -13.84 9.45 -10.13
CA GLY A 47 -12.94 10.32 -10.88
C GLY A 47 -12.67 11.65 -10.18
N GLN A 48 -13.70 12.28 -9.60
CA GLN A 48 -13.53 13.52 -8.83
C GLN A 48 -12.69 13.29 -7.58
N LEU A 49 -12.91 12.19 -6.87
CA LEU A 49 -12.12 11.83 -5.70
C LEU A 49 -10.63 11.65 -6.05
N LEU A 50 -10.34 10.90 -7.10
CA LEU A 50 -8.96 10.66 -7.55
C LEU A 50 -8.29 11.95 -7.99
N TRP A 51 -8.99 12.79 -8.72
CA TRP A 51 -8.47 14.07 -9.19
C TRP A 51 -8.14 14.99 -8.01
N LEU A 52 -9.05 15.10 -7.03
CA LEU A 52 -8.84 15.91 -5.83
C LEU A 52 -7.65 15.40 -4.99
N ARG A 53 -7.52 14.07 -4.80
CA ARG A 53 -6.37 13.46 -4.12
C ARG A 53 -5.06 13.75 -4.85
N ALA A 54 -5.05 13.65 -6.19
CA ALA A 54 -3.87 13.95 -6.99
C ALA A 54 -3.46 15.41 -6.87
N CYS A 55 -4.41 16.34 -6.93
CA CYS A 55 -4.15 17.77 -6.73
C CYS A 55 -3.61 18.07 -5.33
N ALA A 56 -4.22 17.51 -4.29
CA ALA A 56 -3.76 17.69 -2.91
C ALA A 56 -2.35 17.13 -2.71
N ALA A 57 -2.07 15.94 -3.22
CA ALA A 57 -0.73 15.34 -3.15
C ALA A 57 0.31 16.20 -3.92
N LEU A 58 -0.05 16.70 -5.10
CA LEU A 58 0.84 17.56 -5.88
C LEU A 58 1.15 18.85 -5.14
N LEU A 59 0.16 19.50 -4.54
CA LEU A 59 0.35 20.73 -3.77
C LEU A 59 1.27 20.51 -2.57
N LEU A 60 1.11 19.40 -1.85
CA LEU A 60 1.97 19.05 -0.71
C LEU A 60 3.40 18.71 -1.13
N LEU A 61 3.57 18.06 -2.28
CA LEU A 61 4.89 17.68 -2.79
C LEU A 61 5.59 18.79 -3.56
N LEU A 62 4.86 19.80 -4.04
CA LEU A 62 5.39 20.87 -4.86
C LEU A 62 6.65 21.54 -4.27
N PRO A 63 6.72 21.92 -2.97
CA PRO A 63 7.90 22.53 -2.39
C PRO A 63 9.11 21.59 -2.39
N ILE A 64 8.88 20.27 -2.19
CA ILE A 64 9.94 19.26 -2.20
C ILE A 64 10.46 19.05 -3.63
N ILE A 65 9.54 18.96 -4.59
CA ILE A 65 9.88 18.80 -6.02
C ILE A 65 10.69 20.01 -6.50
N TRP A 66 10.31 21.21 -6.07
CA TRP A 66 11.04 22.42 -6.47
C TRP A 66 12.46 22.48 -5.90
N GLN A 67 12.63 22.07 -4.63
CA GLN A 67 13.95 22.04 -4.00
C GLN A 67 14.86 20.95 -4.60
N GLN A 68 14.29 19.82 -4.99
CA GLN A 68 15.04 18.66 -5.47
C GLN A 68 14.88 18.40 -6.98
N ARG A 69 14.49 19.42 -7.75
CA ARG A 69 14.21 19.26 -9.20
C ARG A 69 15.32 18.57 -9.99
N ALA A 70 16.59 18.79 -9.62
CA ALA A 70 17.73 18.16 -10.27
C ALA A 70 17.79 16.64 -10.05
N ALA A 71 17.24 16.12 -8.94
CA ALA A 71 17.18 14.68 -8.65
C ALA A 71 16.01 13.98 -9.35
N PHE A 72 14.97 14.74 -9.73
CA PHE A 72 13.82 14.18 -10.46
C PHE A 72 14.05 14.06 -11.97
N PHE A 73 15.05 14.77 -12.52
CA PHE A 73 15.40 14.77 -13.95
C PHE A 73 16.75 14.09 -14.18
N PRO A 74 16.88 12.82 -14.04
CA PRO A 74 17.04 11.86 -15.12
C PRO A 74 16.12 10.65 -14.95
N LEU A 75 15.01 10.63 -15.68
CA LEU A 75 14.20 9.41 -15.77
C LEU A 75 14.96 8.37 -16.58
N GLU A 76 15.61 7.44 -15.91
CA GLU A 76 16.37 6.37 -16.57
C GLU A 76 15.49 5.51 -17.50
N ARG A 77 14.20 5.37 -17.21
CA ARG A 77 13.25 4.56 -18.01
C ARG A 77 11.84 5.17 -17.98
N PRO A 78 11.57 6.22 -18.78
CA PRO A 78 10.30 6.95 -18.71
C PRO A 78 9.08 6.07 -19.04
N TRP A 79 9.22 5.11 -19.96
CA TRP A 79 8.14 4.20 -20.33
C TRP A 79 7.69 3.29 -19.18
N LEU A 80 8.62 2.74 -18.41
CA LEU A 80 8.30 1.93 -17.24
C LEU A 80 7.66 2.75 -16.13
N GLN A 81 8.06 3.99 -15.96
CA GLN A 81 7.43 4.91 -15.01
C GLN A 81 6.00 5.25 -15.44
N LEU A 82 5.78 5.52 -16.72
CA LEU A 82 4.44 5.77 -17.25
C LEU A 82 3.53 4.55 -17.04
N LEU A 83 4.01 3.36 -17.38
CA LEU A 83 3.27 2.10 -17.18
C LEU A 83 2.93 1.90 -15.69
N ARG A 84 3.88 2.12 -14.79
CA ARG A 84 3.67 2.02 -13.35
C ARG A 84 2.59 2.98 -12.86
N VAL A 85 2.67 4.26 -13.25
CA VAL A 85 1.70 5.28 -12.83
C VAL A 85 0.31 4.93 -13.37
N THR A 86 0.21 4.52 -14.62
CA THR A 86 -1.08 4.12 -15.23
C THR A 86 -1.68 2.93 -14.50
N LEU A 87 -0.91 1.87 -14.27
CA LEU A 87 -1.39 0.68 -13.54
C LEU A 87 -1.81 1.02 -12.10
N SER A 88 -1.03 1.83 -11.39
CA SER A 88 -1.37 2.26 -10.03
C SER A 88 -2.64 3.12 -10.00
N THR A 89 -2.84 3.97 -11.00
CA THR A 89 -4.07 4.79 -11.09
C THR A 89 -5.29 3.92 -11.37
N ILE A 90 -5.17 2.94 -12.27
CA ILE A 90 -6.24 1.97 -12.56
C ILE A 90 -6.56 1.13 -11.31
N GLU A 91 -5.54 0.67 -10.58
CA GLU A 91 -5.69 -0.09 -9.35
C GLU A 91 -6.50 0.70 -8.31
N VAL A 92 -6.11 1.94 -8.02
CA VAL A 92 -6.80 2.79 -7.04
C VAL A 92 -8.22 3.13 -7.51
N ALA A 93 -8.42 3.37 -8.81
CA ALA A 93 -9.74 3.61 -9.38
C ALA A 93 -10.65 2.38 -9.22
N ALA A 94 -10.13 1.18 -9.51
CA ALA A 94 -10.86 -0.07 -9.35
C ALA A 94 -11.20 -0.35 -7.87
N PHE A 95 -10.28 -0.07 -6.95
CA PHE A 95 -10.52 -0.18 -5.52
C PHE A 95 -11.70 0.70 -5.07
N PHE A 96 -11.67 1.99 -5.37
CA PHE A 96 -12.77 2.89 -5.00
C PHE A 96 -14.07 2.57 -5.74
N LEU A 97 -14.00 2.15 -6.99
CA LEU A 97 -15.20 1.70 -7.73
C LEU A 97 -15.82 0.48 -7.05
N ALA A 98 -15.01 -0.50 -6.63
CA ALA A 98 -15.49 -1.65 -5.89
C ALA A 98 -16.18 -1.26 -4.58
N THR A 99 -15.67 -0.24 -3.87
CA THR A 99 -16.28 0.24 -2.62
C THR A 99 -17.62 0.94 -2.81
N VAL A 100 -18.00 1.31 -4.04
CA VAL A 100 -19.35 1.81 -4.34
C VAL A 100 -20.38 0.69 -4.19
N TYR A 101 -20.04 -0.50 -4.65
CA TYR A 101 -20.96 -1.64 -4.73
C TYR A 101 -20.83 -2.61 -3.55
N LEU A 102 -19.66 -2.67 -2.92
CA LEU A 102 -19.33 -3.61 -1.86
C LEU A 102 -18.98 -2.90 -0.55
N PRO A 103 -19.24 -3.54 0.60
CA PRO A 103 -18.72 -3.08 1.88
C PRO A 103 -17.19 -2.99 1.84
N LEU A 104 -16.62 -1.99 2.52
CA LEU A 104 -15.17 -1.78 2.55
C LEU A 104 -14.41 -3.01 3.08
N ALA A 105 -14.98 -3.72 4.05
CA ALA A 105 -14.42 -4.93 4.62
C ALA A 105 -14.22 -6.03 3.57
N ASP A 106 -15.19 -6.23 2.69
CA ASP A 106 -15.12 -7.25 1.63
C ASP A 106 -14.08 -6.87 0.59
N VAL A 107 -14.05 -5.59 0.16
CA VAL A 107 -13.04 -5.07 -0.78
C VAL A 107 -11.63 -5.26 -0.23
N ILE A 108 -11.41 -4.93 1.05
CA ILE A 108 -10.11 -5.14 1.72
C ILE A 108 -9.76 -6.63 1.77
N THR A 109 -10.73 -7.52 2.01
CA THR A 109 -10.49 -8.97 2.03
C THR A 109 -9.98 -9.46 0.67
N TYR A 110 -10.60 -9.04 -0.43
CA TYR A 110 -10.10 -9.36 -1.78
C TYR A 110 -8.72 -8.76 -2.05
N TYR A 111 -8.50 -7.52 -1.62
CA TYR A 111 -7.21 -6.86 -1.78
C TYR A 111 -6.08 -7.55 -1.03
N LEU A 112 -6.36 -8.11 0.14
CA LEU A 112 -5.39 -8.88 0.92
C LEU A 112 -5.04 -10.25 0.31
N ALA A 113 -5.74 -10.70 -0.74
CA ALA A 113 -5.30 -11.82 -1.56
C ALA A 113 -4.13 -11.44 -2.50
N CYS A 114 -3.91 -10.16 -2.77
CA CYS A 114 -2.83 -9.67 -3.63
C CYS A 114 -1.43 -10.21 -3.26
N PRO A 115 -0.99 -10.20 -1.98
CA PRO A 115 0.32 -10.73 -1.62
C PRO A 115 0.52 -12.20 -1.99
N ILE A 116 -0.56 -13.01 -1.98
CA ILE A 116 -0.50 -14.42 -2.40
C ILE A 116 -0.24 -14.48 -3.90
N ILE A 117 -1.02 -13.73 -4.68
CA ILE A 117 -0.91 -13.67 -6.14
C ILE A 117 0.47 -13.16 -6.55
N VAL A 118 0.94 -12.07 -5.93
CA VAL A 118 2.27 -11.50 -6.20
C VAL A 118 3.37 -12.50 -5.85
N THR A 119 3.25 -13.22 -4.73
CA THR A 119 4.23 -14.23 -4.33
C THR A 119 4.26 -15.40 -5.31
N ALA A 120 3.10 -15.89 -5.74
CA ALA A 120 2.99 -16.94 -6.74
C ALA A 120 3.58 -16.49 -8.10
N LEU A 121 3.22 -15.27 -8.53
CA LEU A 121 3.66 -14.71 -9.79
C LEU A 121 5.19 -14.46 -9.81
N SER A 122 5.76 -13.97 -8.70
CA SER A 122 7.21 -13.77 -8.60
C SER A 122 7.99 -15.08 -8.73
N GLY A 123 7.47 -16.18 -8.17
CA GLY A 123 8.07 -17.51 -8.34
C GLY A 123 8.06 -17.99 -9.78
N ILE A 124 6.99 -17.71 -10.51
CA ILE A 124 6.82 -18.17 -11.90
C ILE A 124 7.56 -17.24 -12.89
N LEU A 125 7.34 -15.91 -12.80
CA LEU A 125 7.89 -14.94 -13.75
C LEU A 125 9.38 -14.69 -13.54
N LEU A 126 9.80 -14.53 -12.28
CA LEU A 126 11.17 -14.19 -11.91
C LEU A 126 12.03 -15.44 -11.66
N ARG A 127 11.40 -16.62 -11.69
CA ARG A 127 12.06 -17.90 -11.39
C ARG A 127 12.82 -17.89 -10.06
N GLU A 128 12.33 -17.10 -9.10
CA GLU A 128 12.88 -17.05 -7.76
C GLU A 128 12.49 -18.30 -6.96
N LYS A 129 13.46 -18.88 -6.24
CA LYS A 129 13.16 -19.96 -5.29
C LYS A 129 12.52 -19.36 -4.04
N ILE A 130 11.18 -19.29 -4.04
CA ILE A 130 10.43 -18.80 -2.89
C ILE A 130 10.50 -19.87 -1.79
N GLY A 131 11.18 -19.53 -0.71
CA GLY A 131 11.29 -20.43 0.45
C GLY A 131 9.92 -20.65 1.11
N TRP A 132 9.70 -21.85 1.62
CA TRP A 132 8.45 -22.24 2.30
C TRP A 132 8.04 -21.30 3.45
N ARG A 133 9.01 -20.65 4.11
CA ARG A 133 8.78 -19.64 5.17
C ARG A 133 8.00 -18.43 4.66
N ARG A 134 8.26 -18.00 3.44
CA ARG A 134 7.55 -16.86 2.84
C ARG A 134 6.12 -17.25 2.47
N TRP A 135 5.92 -18.45 1.95
CA TRP A 135 4.60 -19.02 1.67
C TRP A 135 3.77 -19.18 2.94
N SER A 136 4.35 -19.78 3.98
CA SER A 136 3.64 -19.96 5.25
C SER A 136 3.23 -18.64 5.91
N ALA A 137 4.13 -17.64 5.90
CA ALA A 137 3.82 -16.31 6.45
C ALA A 137 2.66 -15.62 5.72
N VAL A 138 2.64 -15.69 4.38
CA VAL A 138 1.56 -15.10 3.56
C VAL A 138 0.24 -15.83 3.80
N LEU A 139 0.23 -17.16 3.83
CA LEU A 139 -0.97 -17.97 4.08
C LEU A 139 -1.52 -17.75 5.49
N ILE A 140 -0.68 -17.73 6.52
CA ILE A 140 -1.09 -17.48 7.91
C ILE A 140 -1.70 -16.07 8.03
N GLY A 141 -1.05 -15.06 7.45
CA GLY A 141 -1.57 -13.68 7.42
C GLY A 141 -2.93 -13.60 6.74
N PHE A 142 -3.11 -14.26 5.60
CA PHE A 142 -4.38 -14.30 4.88
C PHE A 142 -5.49 -15.02 5.68
N CYS A 143 -5.19 -16.16 6.30
CA CYS A 143 -6.14 -16.82 7.19
C CYS A 143 -6.55 -15.93 8.37
N GLY A 144 -5.60 -15.20 8.96
CA GLY A 144 -5.89 -14.23 10.02
C GLY A 144 -6.88 -13.16 9.58
N VAL A 145 -6.71 -12.65 8.37
CA VAL A 145 -7.61 -11.65 7.79
C VAL A 145 -9.01 -12.22 7.52
N LEU A 146 -9.10 -13.42 6.94
CA LEU A 146 -10.39 -14.08 6.72
C LEU A 146 -11.17 -14.29 8.02
N ILE A 147 -10.49 -14.67 9.10
CA ILE A 147 -11.09 -14.84 10.42
C ILE A 147 -11.56 -13.49 10.99
N ALA A 148 -10.75 -12.44 10.85
CA ALA A 148 -11.04 -11.12 11.40
C ALA A 148 -12.20 -10.42 10.69
N LEU A 149 -12.24 -10.47 9.37
CA LEU A 149 -13.23 -9.76 8.56
C LEU A 149 -14.53 -10.53 8.39
N ARG A 150 -14.55 -11.86 8.61
CA ARG A 150 -15.74 -12.72 8.44
C ARG A 150 -16.52 -12.32 7.18
N PRO A 151 -15.94 -12.46 5.97
CA PRO A 151 -16.63 -12.06 4.75
C PRO A 151 -17.98 -12.73 4.72
N SER A 152 -19.04 -11.92 4.68
CA SER A 152 -20.40 -12.43 4.77
C SER A 152 -20.72 -13.15 3.46
N SER A 153 -21.23 -14.36 3.55
CA SER A 153 -21.68 -15.15 2.40
C SER A 153 -22.91 -14.57 1.71
N GLN A 154 -23.37 -13.39 2.11
CA GLN A 154 -24.55 -12.73 1.57
C GLN A 154 -24.29 -11.91 0.30
N THR A 155 -23.05 -11.81 -0.15
CA THR A 155 -22.69 -11.04 -1.35
C THR A 155 -22.75 -11.86 -2.65
N VAL A 156 -23.20 -13.12 -2.60
CA VAL A 156 -23.24 -14.05 -3.75
C VAL A 156 -24.68 -14.49 -4.08
N SER A 157 -25.68 -13.68 -3.77
CA SER A 157 -27.06 -13.93 -4.23
C SER A 157 -27.62 -12.72 -4.95
#